data_0befe1be57c0f2807299d23fd65a7094
#
_entry.id   0befe1be57c0f2807299d23fd65a7094
#
_cell.length_a   1.000
_cell.length_b   1.000
_cell.length_c   1.000
_cell.angle_alpha   90.00
_cell.angle_beta   90.00
_cell.angle_gamma   90.00
#
_symmetry.space_group_name_H-M   'P 1'
#
loop_
_entity.id
_entity.type
_entity.pdbx_description
1 polymer ?
#
loop_
_entity_poly.entity_id
_entity_poly.type
_entity_poly.pdbx_seq_one_letter_code
_entity_poly.pdbx_strand_id
1 'polypeptide(L)'
;MAITGNFADFSLPELFQFLEQGHKTGLLYIGFIVGDTNNSTKQAYYIWLQQGRVIAAADRLDEKGLMLMIAQRGWISERAISRIIQISPSSVNTPLGLCLKSQGLLQPEQLKLLFNTQVLRQVCALFQIKDALFSFDPTAKLPLAEMTGLSMSAAEVILMGLRALQDWRALADKLPDRTSGLSSLVAKPHIQLENQEWQVWEFVNGNISLENIASQLRIPVETVQQIAFRLIVVSLTEEHFMVATSPTVALEEYTHPVASAEVVQQISQKPAVSQSFLKGLMGFLRGKM
;
A
#
# COMPACT_ATOMS: atom_id res chain seq x y z
N MET A 1 6.61 17.74 9.50
CA MET A 1 6.36 16.98 10.74
C MET A 1 6.60 15.52 10.46
N ALA A 2 7.39 14.82 11.26
CA ALA A 2 7.54 13.37 11.15
C ALA A 2 6.24 12.68 11.59
N ILE A 3 5.83 11.64 10.87
CA ILE A 3 4.66 10.81 11.20
C ILE A 3 5.20 9.53 11.83
N THR A 4 4.76 9.20 13.05
CA THR A 4 5.21 8.00 13.76
C THR A 4 4.01 7.18 14.23
N GLY A 5 4.15 5.86 14.28
CA GLY A 5 3.09 4.96 14.73
C GLY A 5 3.57 3.52 14.81
N ASN A 6 2.63 2.60 14.94
CA ASN A 6 2.88 1.17 14.94
C ASN A 6 1.95 0.46 13.95
N PHE A 7 2.30 -0.77 13.56
CA PHE A 7 1.52 -1.56 12.59
C PHE A 7 0.21 -2.13 13.17
N ALA A 8 0.05 -2.15 14.49
CA ALA A 8 -1.23 -2.51 15.09
C ALA A 8 -2.30 -1.45 14.80
N ASP A 9 -1.91 -0.16 14.79
CA ASP A 9 -2.83 0.94 14.45
C ASP A 9 -2.99 1.10 12.93
N PHE A 10 -1.87 1.10 12.20
CA PHE A 10 -1.82 1.26 10.74
C PHE A 10 -0.93 0.19 10.11
N SER A 11 -1.53 -0.71 9.38
CA SER A 11 -0.78 -1.71 8.61
C SER A 11 0.07 -1.06 7.52
N LEU A 12 1.11 -1.78 7.06
CA LEU A 12 1.97 -1.27 5.98
C LEU A 12 1.20 -0.93 4.69
N PRO A 13 0.20 -1.72 4.23
CA PRO A 13 -0.63 -1.33 3.09
C PRO A 13 -1.37 -0.01 3.29
N GLU A 14 -2.01 0.20 4.45
CA GLU A 14 -2.72 1.43 4.77
C GLU A 14 -1.77 2.63 4.83
N LEU A 15 -0.57 2.43 5.38
CA LEU A 15 0.47 3.46 5.42
C LEU A 15 0.93 3.85 4.01
N PHE A 16 1.15 2.87 3.13
CA PHE A 16 1.51 3.13 1.74
C PHE A 16 0.41 3.86 0.97
N GLN A 17 -0.85 3.45 1.16
CA GLN A 17 -2.02 4.16 0.61
C GLN A 17 -2.03 5.63 1.03
N PHE A 18 -1.84 5.89 2.32
CA PHE A 18 -1.78 7.26 2.86
C PHE A 18 -0.64 8.09 2.24
N LEU A 19 0.56 7.50 2.13
CA LEU A 19 1.72 8.18 1.56
C LEU A 19 1.55 8.47 0.06
N GLU A 20 0.90 7.57 -0.67
CA GLU A 20 0.61 7.75 -2.10
C GLU A 20 -0.46 8.82 -2.34
N GLN A 21 -1.61 8.74 -1.64
CA GLN A 21 -2.68 9.73 -1.75
C GLN A 21 -2.21 11.14 -1.40
N GLY A 22 -1.32 11.25 -0.40
CA GLY A 22 -0.70 12.51 -0.01
C GLY A 22 0.48 12.93 -0.87
N HIS A 23 0.83 12.21 -1.95
CA HIS A 23 2.01 12.46 -2.80
C HIS A 23 3.27 12.74 -1.98
N LYS A 24 3.48 11.94 -0.90
CA LYS A 24 4.55 12.19 0.06
C LYS A 24 5.92 11.86 -0.53
N THR A 25 6.90 12.70 -0.21
CA THR A 25 8.32 12.48 -0.49
C THR A 25 9.06 12.42 0.83
N GLY A 26 9.93 11.42 1.01
CA GLY A 26 10.69 11.24 2.24
C GLY A 26 11.13 9.80 2.48
N LEU A 27 11.58 9.54 3.70
CA LEU A 27 12.06 8.25 4.17
C LEU A 27 11.07 7.64 5.17
N LEU A 28 10.61 6.45 4.87
CA LEU A 28 9.87 5.59 5.79
C LEU A 28 10.85 4.62 6.47
N TYR A 29 11.01 4.76 7.76
CA TYR A 29 11.71 3.83 8.64
C TYR A 29 10.70 2.82 9.20
N ILE A 30 11.06 1.54 9.21
CA ILE A 30 10.30 0.44 9.82
C ILE A 30 11.25 -0.34 10.71
N GLY A 31 10.95 -0.41 12.01
CA GLY A 31 11.74 -1.14 13.00
C GLY A 31 10.91 -2.19 13.72
N PHE A 32 11.43 -3.42 13.82
CA PHE A 32 10.78 -4.51 14.53
C PHE A 32 11.79 -5.46 15.15
N ILE A 33 11.32 -6.33 16.02
CA ILE A 33 12.13 -7.30 16.74
C ILE A 33 11.86 -8.69 16.18
N VAL A 34 12.91 -9.40 15.80
CA VAL A 34 12.86 -10.79 15.34
C VAL A 34 13.50 -11.69 16.38
N GLY A 35 12.85 -12.80 16.72
CA GLY A 35 13.36 -13.82 17.64
C GLY A 35 12.58 -13.88 18.95
N ASP A 36 12.90 -14.90 19.76
CA ASP A 36 12.29 -15.16 21.07
C ASP A 36 12.93 -14.28 22.16
N THR A 37 12.28 -14.25 23.35
CA THR A 37 12.64 -13.42 24.51
C THR A 37 14.12 -13.48 24.93
N ASN A 38 14.84 -14.55 24.59
CA ASN A 38 16.25 -14.74 24.94
C ASN A 38 17.22 -14.46 23.79
N ASN A 39 16.75 -14.27 22.56
CA ASN A 39 17.62 -14.06 21.39
C ASN A 39 16.94 -13.11 20.39
N SER A 40 16.56 -11.92 20.84
CA SER A 40 15.89 -10.93 20.02
C SER A 40 16.89 -10.06 19.25
N THR A 41 16.72 -9.95 17.94
CA THR A 41 17.51 -9.06 17.08
C THR A 41 16.61 -7.94 16.56
N LYS A 42 17.05 -6.70 16.76
CA LYS A 42 16.38 -5.53 16.15
C LYS A 42 16.70 -5.50 14.66
N GLN A 43 15.68 -5.48 13.85
CA GLN A 43 15.80 -5.27 12.40
C GLN A 43 15.18 -3.93 12.03
N ALA A 44 15.77 -3.28 11.02
CA ALA A 44 15.31 -2.01 10.50
C ALA A 44 15.30 -2.05 8.97
N TYR A 45 14.29 -1.41 8.39
CA TYR A 45 14.18 -1.19 6.96
C TYR A 45 13.92 0.26 6.66
N TYR A 46 14.44 0.72 5.55
CA TYR A 46 14.40 2.09 5.09
C TYR A 46 13.81 2.09 3.69
N ILE A 47 12.66 2.75 3.49
CA ILE A 47 11.96 2.81 2.21
C ILE A 47 11.84 4.27 1.82
N TRP A 48 12.42 4.65 0.70
CA TRP A 48 12.32 6.01 0.18
C TRP A 48 11.18 6.12 -0.81
N LEU A 49 10.38 7.15 -0.59
CA LEU A 49 9.29 7.53 -1.48
C LEU A 49 9.57 8.89 -2.11
N GLN A 50 9.12 9.06 -3.34
CA GLN A 50 9.11 10.32 -4.06
C GLN A 50 7.75 10.50 -4.72
N GLN A 51 7.01 11.53 -4.30
CA GLN A 51 5.64 11.80 -4.77
C GLN A 51 4.71 10.58 -4.68
N GLY A 52 4.76 9.86 -3.55
CA GLY A 52 3.95 8.66 -3.33
C GLY A 52 4.47 7.40 -4.05
N ARG A 53 5.56 7.47 -4.79
CA ARG A 53 6.16 6.33 -5.50
C ARG A 53 7.36 5.79 -4.74
N VAL A 54 7.48 4.48 -4.63
CA VAL A 54 8.64 3.82 -4.03
C VAL A 54 9.79 3.86 -5.02
N ILE A 55 10.96 4.37 -4.58
CA ILE A 55 12.14 4.59 -5.42
C ILE A 55 13.34 3.77 -4.99
N ALA A 56 13.45 3.42 -3.71
CA ALA A 56 14.53 2.59 -3.16
C ALA A 56 14.08 1.97 -1.84
N ALA A 57 14.70 0.86 -1.47
CA ALA A 57 14.59 0.25 -0.15
C ALA A 57 15.96 -0.33 0.26
N ALA A 58 16.27 -0.28 1.56
CA ALA A 58 17.51 -0.82 2.12
C ALA A 58 17.30 -1.30 3.56
N ASP A 59 18.13 -2.21 4.00
CA ASP A 59 18.23 -2.67 5.39
C ASP A 59 19.30 -1.89 6.19
N ARG A 60 20.03 -0.98 5.53
CA ARG A 60 21.11 -0.16 6.09
C ARG A 60 21.13 1.22 5.47
N LEU A 61 21.71 2.19 6.18
CA LEU A 61 21.90 3.57 5.71
C LEU A 61 23.37 3.86 5.31
N ASP A 62 24.12 2.85 4.86
CA ASP A 62 25.53 3.02 4.46
C ASP A 62 25.72 3.42 2.98
N GLU A 63 24.62 3.56 2.24
CA GLU A 63 24.56 3.91 0.82
C GLU A 63 25.37 2.95 -0.09
N LYS A 64 25.54 1.70 0.34
CA LYS A 64 26.33 0.68 -0.39
C LYS A 64 25.49 -0.49 -0.90
N GLY A 65 24.24 -0.61 -0.52
CA GLY A 65 23.39 -1.76 -0.82
C GLY A 65 23.27 -2.04 -2.32
N LEU A 66 22.96 -1.03 -3.13
CA LEU A 66 22.86 -1.21 -4.59
C LEU A 66 24.21 -1.55 -5.23
N MET A 67 25.30 -0.90 -4.81
CA MET A 67 26.66 -1.19 -5.30
C MET A 67 27.06 -2.64 -4.99
N LEU A 68 26.85 -3.09 -3.75
CA LEU A 68 27.12 -4.47 -3.34
C LEU A 68 26.28 -5.47 -4.13
N MET A 69 25.01 -5.16 -4.36
CA MET A 69 24.11 -6.01 -5.14
C MET A 69 24.55 -6.18 -6.59
N ILE A 70 25.10 -5.12 -7.21
CA ILE A 70 25.69 -5.15 -8.57
C ILE A 70 26.97 -6.00 -8.57
N ALA A 71 27.84 -5.80 -7.58
CA ALA A 71 29.11 -6.50 -7.47
C ALA A 71 28.93 -8.01 -7.20
N GLN A 72 27.99 -8.38 -6.32
CA GLN A 72 27.64 -9.78 -6.03
C GLN A 72 27.15 -10.56 -7.26
N ARG A 73 26.52 -9.87 -8.23
CA ARG A 73 26.11 -10.47 -9.50
C ARG A 73 27.27 -10.60 -10.51
N GLY A 74 28.45 -10.11 -10.15
CA GLY A 74 29.62 -10.13 -11.03
C GLY A 74 29.52 -9.18 -12.24
N TRP A 75 28.56 -8.24 -12.25
CA TRP A 75 28.40 -7.36 -13.41
C TRP A 75 29.45 -6.26 -13.45
N ILE A 76 29.70 -5.61 -12.32
CA ILE A 76 30.69 -4.55 -12.19
C ILE A 76 31.30 -4.65 -10.78
N SER A 77 32.63 -4.56 -10.67
CA SER A 77 33.30 -4.60 -9.37
C SER A 77 33.07 -3.31 -8.57
N GLU A 78 33.05 -3.39 -7.23
CA GLU A 78 32.90 -2.24 -6.34
C GLU A 78 33.92 -1.14 -6.62
N ARG A 79 35.19 -1.53 -6.91
CA ARG A 79 36.25 -0.58 -7.27
C ARG A 79 35.92 0.20 -8.54
N ALA A 80 35.38 -0.48 -9.55
CA ALA A 80 34.98 0.17 -10.78
C ALA A 80 33.85 1.16 -10.57
N ILE A 81 32.81 0.76 -9.80
CA ILE A 81 31.67 1.64 -9.45
C ILE A 81 32.16 2.86 -8.67
N SER A 82 32.99 2.66 -7.64
CA SER A 82 33.54 3.78 -6.83
C SER A 82 34.35 4.74 -7.67
N ARG A 83 35.17 4.26 -8.63
CA ARG A 83 35.93 5.10 -9.54
C ARG A 83 35.02 5.92 -10.46
N ILE A 84 33.93 5.31 -10.95
CA ILE A 84 32.96 5.98 -11.82
C ILE A 84 32.27 7.13 -11.06
N ILE A 85 31.84 6.87 -9.82
CA ILE A 85 31.21 7.89 -8.95
C ILE A 85 32.17 9.08 -8.75
N GLN A 86 33.45 8.82 -8.56
CA GLN A 86 34.44 9.89 -8.34
C GLN A 86 34.76 10.71 -9.58
N ILE A 87 34.76 10.10 -10.77
CA ILE A 87 35.17 10.76 -12.02
C ILE A 87 33.99 11.44 -12.72
N SER A 88 32.77 10.98 -12.54
CA SER A 88 31.61 11.50 -13.25
C SER A 88 30.99 12.70 -12.54
N PRO A 89 31.05 13.92 -13.08
CA PRO A 89 30.41 15.10 -12.49
C PRO A 89 28.88 14.95 -12.36
N SER A 90 28.28 14.17 -13.26
CA SER A 90 26.84 13.87 -13.25
C SER A 90 26.39 12.90 -12.13
N SER A 91 27.34 12.21 -11.49
CA SER A 91 27.01 11.24 -10.41
C SER A 91 26.45 11.91 -9.14
N VAL A 92 26.74 13.20 -8.95
CA VAL A 92 26.36 13.95 -7.73
C VAL A 92 24.85 14.12 -7.62
N ASN A 93 24.11 14.23 -8.74
CA ASN A 93 22.66 14.50 -8.76
C ASN A 93 21.86 13.46 -9.54
N THR A 94 22.49 12.34 -9.93
CA THR A 94 21.85 11.30 -10.74
C THR A 94 21.83 9.98 -9.96
N PRO A 95 20.72 9.22 -9.96
CA PRO A 95 20.67 7.86 -9.43
C PRO A 95 21.80 6.98 -9.97
N LEU A 96 22.44 6.20 -9.09
CA LEU A 96 23.58 5.33 -9.45
C LEU A 96 23.26 4.43 -10.62
N GLY A 97 22.09 3.79 -10.63
CA GLY A 97 21.70 2.90 -11.72
C GLY A 97 21.61 3.60 -13.07
N LEU A 98 21.06 4.82 -13.11
CA LEU A 98 21.01 5.62 -14.35
C LEU A 98 22.40 6.10 -14.78
N CYS A 99 23.27 6.46 -13.83
CA CYS A 99 24.66 6.82 -14.11
C CYS A 99 25.40 5.65 -14.80
N LEU A 100 25.29 4.44 -14.25
CA LEU A 100 25.92 3.24 -14.83
C LEU A 100 25.32 2.86 -16.19
N LYS A 101 23.98 3.02 -16.35
CA LYS A 101 23.29 2.80 -17.63
C LYS A 101 23.78 3.78 -18.70
N SER A 102 23.91 5.06 -18.38
CA SER A 102 24.35 6.09 -19.36
C SER A 102 25.77 5.86 -19.88
N GLN A 103 26.58 5.14 -19.11
CA GLN A 103 27.91 4.71 -19.49
C GLN A 103 27.97 3.35 -20.19
N GLY A 104 26.80 2.75 -20.46
CA GLY A 104 26.69 1.43 -21.10
C GLY A 104 27.09 0.24 -20.24
N LEU A 105 27.26 0.46 -18.93
CA LEU A 105 27.73 -0.58 -17.98
C LEU A 105 26.60 -1.44 -17.42
N LEU A 106 25.35 -0.92 -17.44
CA LEU A 106 24.16 -1.67 -17.07
C LEU A 106 23.09 -1.56 -18.17
N GLN A 107 22.43 -2.68 -18.42
CA GLN A 107 21.30 -2.75 -19.35
C GLN A 107 19.97 -2.45 -18.63
N PRO A 108 18.91 -2.01 -19.34
CA PRO A 108 17.59 -1.75 -18.76
C PRO A 108 17.02 -2.94 -17.98
N GLU A 109 17.20 -4.15 -18.48
CA GLU A 109 16.73 -5.39 -17.86
C GLU A 109 17.44 -5.66 -16.53
N GLN A 110 18.73 -5.35 -16.46
CA GLN A 110 19.51 -5.44 -15.23
C GLN A 110 19.02 -4.44 -14.17
N LEU A 111 18.66 -3.21 -14.57
CA LEU A 111 18.06 -2.22 -13.67
C LEU A 111 16.71 -2.68 -13.12
N LYS A 112 15.87 -3.28 -13.96
CA LYS A 112 14.59 -3.87 -13.51
C LYS A 112 14.82 -4.98 -12.48
N LEU A 113 15.80 -5.88 -12.75
CA LEU A 113 16.14 -6.96 -11.84
C LEU A 113 16.68 -6.43 -10.50
N LEU A 114 17.51 -5.39 -10.51
CA LEU A 114 18.00 -4.73 -9.30
C LEU A 114 16.86 -4.12 -8.50
N PHE A 115 15.99 -3.35 -9.14
CA PHE A 115 14.83 -2.73 -8.51
C PHE A 115 13.90 -3.78 -7.89
N ASN A 116 13.58 -4.84 -8.63
CA ASN A 116 12.74 -5.91 -8.12
C ASN A 116 13.37 -6.60 -6.89
N THR A 117 14.68 -6.83 -6.92
CA THR A 117 15.36 -7.47 -5.78
C THR A 117 15.47 -6.53 -4.59
N GLN A 118 15.82 -5.27 -4.81
CA GLN A 118 16.03 -4.27 -3.77
C GLN A 118 14.70 -3.84 -3.13
N VAL A 119 13.70 -3.52 -3.95
CA VAL A 119 12.44 -2.95 -3.49
C VAL A 119 11.41 -4.04 -3.26
N LEU A 120 10.99 -4.75 -4.30
CA LEU A 120 9.82 -5.62 -4.19
C LEU A 120 10.06 -6.78 -3.24
N ARG A 121 11.18 -7.49 -3.37
CA ARG A 121 11.46 -8.64 -2.50
C ARG A 121 11.56 -8.25 -1.02
N GLN A 122 12.21 -7.14 -0.71
CA GLN A 122 12.35 -6.68 0.66
C GLN A 122 11.04 -6.12 1.22
N VAL A 123 10.38 -5.24 0.47
CA VAL A 123 9.13 -4.60 0.92
C VAL A 123 8.00 -5.61 1.04
N CYS A 124 7.86 -6.55 0.09
CA CYS A 124 6.83 -7.58 0.15
C CYS A 124 6.98 -8.48 1.41
N ALA A 125 8.20 -8.73 1.87
CA ALA A 125 8.42 -9.49 3.10
C ALA A 125 7.90 -8.76 4.36
N LEU A 126 7.84 -7.42 4.34
CA LEU A 126 7.37 -6.62 5.47
C LEU A 126 5.85 -6.70 5.68
N PHE A 127 5.07 -7.12 4.68
CA PHE A 127 3.62 -7.28 4.81
C PHE A 127 3.22 -8.41 5.78
N GLN A 128 4.13 -9.33 6.10
CA GLN A 128 3.91 -10.40 7.08
C GLN A 128 4.13 -9.96 8.53
N ILE A 129 4.63 -8.74 8.75
CA ILE A 129 4.99 -8.27 10.08
C ILE A 129 3.78 -7.62 10.73
N LYS A 130 3.37 -8.15 11.89
CA LYS A 130 2.26 -7.62 12.66
C LYS A 130 2.68 -6.46 13.56
N ASP A 131 3.82 -6.62 14.24
CA ASP A 131 4.28 -5.68 15.26
C ASP A 131 5.56 -4.98 14.80
N ALA A 132 5.41 -3.76 14.29
CA ALA A 132 6.52 -2.90 13.90
C ALA A 132 6.22 -1.46 14.30
N LEU A 133 7.28 -0.71 14.60
CA LEU A 133 7.22 0.74 14.71
C LEU A 133 7.62 1.36 13.39
N PHE A 134 6.95 2.43 13.00
CA PHE A 134 7.31 3.20 11.82
C PHE A 134 7.51 4.68 12.14
N SER A 135 8.36 5.32 11.34
CA SER A 135 8.54 6.76 11.32
C SER A 135 8.76 7.23 9.89
N PHE A 136 8.00 8.24 9.46
CA PHE A 136 8.18 8.87 8.16
C PHE A 136 8.80 10.25 8.32
N ASP A 137 9.97 10.45 7.70
CA ASP A 137 10.69 11.73 7.68
C ASP A 137 10.57 12.38 6.29
N PRO A 138 9.77 13.46 6.14
CA PRO A 138 9.62 14.16 4.87
C PRO A 138 10.83 15.02 4.50
N THR A 139 11.80 15.21 5.42
CA THR A 139 13.00 16.04 5.19
C THR A 139 14.22 15.23 4.76
N ALA A 140 14.09 13.88 4.78
CA ALA A 140 15.17 12.98 4.40
C ALA A 140 15.61 13.20 2.94
N LYS A 141 16.93 13.21 2.73
CA LYS A 141 17.50 13.31 1.38
C LYS A 141 17.25 12.03 0.58
N LEU A 142 17.14 12.19 -0.74
CA LEU A 142 17.02 11.04 -1.64
C LEU A 142 18.35 10.27 -1.67
N PRO A 143 18.31 8.93 -1.59
CA PRO A 143 19.48 8.07 -1.51
C PRO A 143 20.02 7.76 -2.92
N LEU A 144 20.58 8.73 -3.61
CA LEU A 144 21.00 8.60 -5.01
C LEU A 144 21.90 7.38 -5.27
N ALA A 145 22.74 7.02 -4.29
CA ALA A 145 23.61 5.84 -4.36
C ALA A 145 22.84 4.51 -4.26
N GLU A 146 21.63 4.52 -3.68
CA GLU A 146 20.74 3.35 -3.55
C GLU A 146 19.67 3.31 -4.65
N MET A 147 19.60 4.31 -5.52
CA MET A 147 18.55 4.39 -6.54
C MET A 147 18.98 3.74 -7.86
N THR A 148 18.15 2.82 -8.34
CA THR A 148 18.28 2.28 -9.71
C THR A 148 17.87 3.31 -10.78
N GLY A 149 17.09 4.33 -10.40
CA GLY A 149 16.43 5.27 -11.29
C GLY A 149 15.04 4.82 -11.75
N LEU A 150 14.57 3.65 -11.30
CA LEU A 150 13.20 3.19 -11.48
C LEU A 150 12.35 3.59 -10.27
N SER A 151 11.04 3.63 -10.47
CA SER A 151 10.07 3.85 -9.41
C SER A 151 8.80 3.05 -9.68
N MET A 152 8.07 2.70 -8.64
CA MET A 152 6.79 2.01 -8.71
C MET A 152 5.77 2.73 -7.82
N SER A 153 4.51 2.83 -8.22
CA SER A 153 3.47 3.39 -7.37
C SER A 153 3.33 2.56 -6.08
N ALA A 154 2.97 3.19 -4.97
CA ALA A 154 2.78 2.43 -3.73
C ALA A 154 1.63 1.42 -3.89
N ALA A 155 0.58 1.76 -4.63
CA ALA A 155 -0.52 0.85 -4.95
C ALA A 155 -0.05 -0.41 -5.70
N GLU A 156 0.84 -0.28 -6.70
CA GLU A 156 1.41 -1.45 -7.38
C GLU A 156 2.24 -2.32 -6.42
N VAL A 157 3.06 -1.70 -5.55
CA VAL A 157 3.85 -2.42 -4.54
C VAL A 157 2.93 -3.14 -3.55
N ILE A 158 1.84 -2.49 -3.08
CA ILE A 158 0.82 -3.10 -2.21
C ILE A 158 0.23 -4.35 -2.87
N LEU A 159 -0.27 -4.24 -4.10
CA LEU A 159 -0.88 -5.36 -4.80
C LEU A 159 0.10 -6.53 -4.96
N MET A 160 1.33 -6.26 -5.39
CA MET A 160 2.35 -7.30 -5.53
C MET A 160 2.67 -7.96 -4.19
N GLY A 161 2.80 -7.20 -3.11
CA GLY A 161 3.03 -7.72 -1.77
C GLY A 161 1.89 -8.57 -1.24
N LEU A 162 0.66 -8.08 -1.34
CA LEU A 162 -0.53 -8.78 -0.85
C LEU A 162 -0.90 -10.01 -1.70
N ARG A 163 -0.60 -10.01 -3.00
CA ARG A 163 -0.75 -11.20 -3.87
C ARG A 163 0.24 -12.31 -3.52
N ALA A 164 1.46 -11.93 -3.14
CA ALA A 164 2.50 -12.87 -2.73
C ALA A 164 2.32 -13.37 -1.28
N LEU A 165 1.44 -12.76 -0.50
CA LEU A 165 1.27 -13.06 0.92
C LEU A 165 0.62 -14.43 1.11
N GLN A 166 1.36 -15.36 1.74
CA GLN A 166 0.87 -16.71 2.07
C GLN A 166 0.10 -16.73 3.40
N ASP A 167 0.55 -15.92 4.35
CA ASP A 167 0.01 -15.89 5.71
C ASP A 167 -0.62 -14.52 5.99
N TRP A 168 -1.94 -14.51 6.12
CA TRP A 168 -2.75 -13.31 6.36
C TRP A 168 -3.00 -13.00 7.84
N ARG A 169 -2.42 -13.78 8.78
CA ARG A 169 -2.64 -13.59 10.23
C ARG A 169 -2.23 -12.20 10.72
N ALA A 170 -1.21 -11.61 10.11
CA ALA A 170 -0.78 -10.25 10.46
C ALA A 170 -1.81 -9.16 10.09
N LEU A 171 -2.68 -9.43 9.11
CA LEU A 171 -3.69 -8.51 8.59
C LEU A 171 -5.13 -9.00 8.86
N ALA A 172 -5.31 -10.07 9.65
CA ALA A 172 -6.63 -10.67 9.86
C ALA A 172 -7.66 -9.72 10.46
N ASP A 173 -7.23 -8.83 11.36
CA ASP A 173 -8.04 -7.81 12.00
C ASP A 173 -8.32 -6.57 11.12
N LYS A 174 -7.69 -6.49 9.96
CA LYS A 174 -7.86 -5.42 8.96
C LYS A 174 -8.76 -5.82 7.78
N LEU A 175 -9.10 -7.11 7.69
CA LEU A 175 -9.97 -7.57 6.62
C LEU A 175 -11.39 -7.01 6.79
N PRO A 176 -12.07 -6.62 5.70
CA PRO A 176 -13.44 -6.14 5.75
C PRO A 176 -14.40 -7.24 6.24
N ASP A 177 -15.51 -6.83 6.89
CA ASP A 177 -16.49 -7.76 7.41
C ASP A 177 -17.19 -8.53 6.27
N ARG A 178 -17.41 -9.82 6.45
CA ARG A 178 -18.06 -10.67 5.44
C ARG A 178 -19.48 -10.24 5.09
N THR A 179 -20.16 -9.54 5.98
CA THR A 179 -21.52 -9.01 5.78
C THR A 179 -21.52 -7.63 5.11
N SER A 180 -20.36 -6.99 4.99
CA SER A 180 -20.21 -5.72 4.27
C SER A 180 -20.23 -5.93 2.76
N GLY A 181 -20.61 -4.89 2.02
CA GLY A 181 -20.44 -4.78 0.57
C GLY A 181 -19.27 -3.86 0.20
N LEU A 182 -19.02 -3.73 -1.10
CA LEU A 182 -18.01 -2.83 -1.65
C LEU A 182 -18.66 -1.79 -2.56
N SER A 183 -18.30 -0.52 -2.38
CA SER A 183 -18.65 0.57 -3.28
C SER A 183 -17.44 1.01 -4.10
N SER A 184 -17.62 1.26 -5.39
CA SER A 184 -16.54 1.71 -6.25
C SER A 184 -16.21 3.19 -6.02
N LEU A 185 -14.93 3.51 -5.86
CA LEU A 185 -14.42 4.89 -5.82
C LEU A 185 -14.04 5.43 -7.20
N VAL A 186 -13.92 4.56 -8.21
CA VAL A 186 -13.48 4.90 -9.57
C VAL A 186 -14.38 4.22 -10.60
N ALA A 187 -14.61 4.86 -11.72
CA ALA A 187 -15.42 4.29 -12.80
C ALA A 187 -14.74 3.07 -13.45
N LYS A 188 -13.41 3.04 -13.47
CA LYS A 188 -12.60 1.95 -14.03
C LYS A 188 -11.28 1.83 -13.26
N PRO A 189 -10.80 0.61 -12.96
CA PRO A 189 -9.50 0.42 -12.36
C PRO A 189 -8.39 1.02 -13.22
N HIS A 190 -7.52 1.79 -12.58
CA HIS A 190 -6.33 2.39 -13.21
C HIS A 190 -5.08 1.53 -13.01
N ILE A 191 -5.22 0.41 -12.29
CA ILE A 191 -4.17 -0.57 -11.99
C ILE A 191 -4.58 -1.89 -12.62
N GLN A 192 -3.59 -2.71 -13.02
CA GLN A 192 -3.85 -4.02 -13.58
C GLN A 192 -4.32 -4.99 -12.47
N LEU A 193 -5.56 -5.44 -12.60
CA LEU A 193 -6.17 -6.44 -11.74
C LEU A 193 -5.93 -7.85 -12.30
N GLU A 194 -5.79 -8.83 -11.40
CA GLU A 194 -5.79 -10.26 -11.73
C GLU A 194 -7.21 -10.78 -11.95
N ASN A 195 -7.34 -11.98 -12.53
CA ASN A 195 -8.62 -12.55 -12.93
C ASN A 195 -9.63 -12.62 -11.77
N GLN A 196 -9.21 -13.11 -10.61
CA GLN A 196 -10.09 -13.18 -9.42
C GLN A 196 -10.46 -11.79 -8.87
N GLU A 197 -9.55 -10.83 -8.94
CA GLU A 197 -9.81 -9.45 -8.54
C GLU A 197 -10.83 -8.78 -9.47
N TRP A 198 -10.75 -9.06 -10.79
CA TRP A 198 -11.75 -8.64 -11.76
C TRP A 198 -13.12 -9.24 -11.47
N GLN A 199 -13.19 -10.55 -11.16
CA GLN A 199 -14.45 -11.20 -10.82
C GLN A 199 -15.11 -10.57 -9.60
N VAL A 200 -14.34 -10.23 -8.55
CA VAL A 200 -14.88 -9.52 -7.39
C VAL A 200 -15.26 -8.09 -7.74
N TRP A 201 -14.47 -7.41 -8.59
CA TRP A 201 -14.74 -6.04 -9.04
C TRP A 201 -16.10 -5.89 -9.74
N GLU A 202 -16.58 -6.90 -10.46
CA GLU A 202 -17.88 -6.88 -11.13
C GLU A 202 -19.06 -6.75 -10.15
N PHE A 203 -18.86 -7.10 -8.86
CA PHE A 203 -19.86 -6.99 -7.80
C PHE A 203 -19.73 -5.73 -6.94
N VAL A 204 -18.83 -4.81 -7.28
CA VAL A 204 -18.56 -3.59 -6.49
C VAL A 204 -19.64 -2.53 -6.79
N ASN A 205 -20.84 -2.74 -6.27
CA ASN A 205 -22.01 -1.87 -6.45
C ASN A 205 -22.70 -1.44 -5.14
N GLY A 206 -22.13 -1.84 -3.99
CA GLY A 206 -22.66 -1.54 -2.65
C GLY A 206 -23.87 -2.39 -2.21
N ASN A 207 -24.40 -3.27 -3.07
CA ASN A 207 -25.67 -3.96 -2.82
C ASN A 207 -25.53 -5.45 -2.47
N ILE A 208 -24.33 -5.99 -2.52
CA ILE A 208 -24.05 -7.43 -2.34
C ILE A 208 -22.97 -7.58 -1.28
N SER A 209 -23.21 -8.42 -0.27
CA SER A 209 -22.22 -8.72 0.77
C SER A 209 -21.08 -9.60 0.25
N LEU A 210 -19.91 -9.53 0.90
CA LEU A 210 -18.73 -10.34 0.53
C LEU A 210 -19.03 -11.84 0.61
N GLU A 211 -19.85 -12.30 1.56
CA GLU A 211 -20.27 -13.72 1.64
C GLU A 211 -21.18 -14.13 0.48
N ASN A 212 -22.03 -13.24 0.00
CA ASN A 212 -22.87 -13.51 -1.17
C ASN A 212 -22.02 -13.50 -2.46
N ILE A 213 -21.03 -12.61 -2.59
CA ILE A 213 -20.04 -12.63 -3.68
C ILE A 213 -19.29 -13.97 -3.66
N ALA A 214 -18.82 -14.42 -2.51
CA ALA A 214 -18.12 -15.68 -2.34
C ALA A 214 -18.99 -16.87 -2.81
N SER A 215 -20.27 -16.86 -2.44
CA SER A 215 -21.23 -17.88 -2.84
C SER A 215 -21.46 -17.90 -4.35
N GLN A 216 -21.60 -16.75 -4.99
CA GLN A 216 -21.79 -16.62 -6.45
C GLN A 216 -20.56 -17.05 -7.24
N LEU A 217 -19.36 -16.67 -6.78
CA LEU A 217 -18.09 -17.02 -7.42
C LEU A 217 -17.61 -18.43 -7.06
N ARG A 218 -18.24 -19.09 -6.09
CA ARG A 218 -17.86 -20.41 -5.55
C ARG A 218 -16.42 -20.46 -5.05
N ILE A 219 -16.00 -19.42 -4.34
CA ILE A 219 -14.68 -19.33 -3.70
C ILE A 219 -14.86 -19.08 -2.19
N PRO A 220 -13.84 -19.38 -1.35
CA PRO A 220 -13.90 -19.11 0.08
C PRO A 220 -14.17 -17.64 0.39
N VAL A 221 -14.96 -17.36 1.42
CA VAL A 221 -15.26 -15.98 1.83
C VAL A 221 -14.01 -15.23 2.26
N GLU A 222 -13.06 -15.91 2.88
CA GLU A 222 -11.77 -15.36 3.28
C GLU A 222 -10.98 -14.87 2.06
N THR A 223 -11.05 -15.58 0.94
CA THR A 223 -10.42 -15.15 -0.32
C THR A 223 -11.06 -13.87 -0.84
N VAL A 224 -12.39 -13.77 -0.77
CA VAL A 224 -13.09 -12.53 -1.18
C VAL A 224 -12.75 -11.37 -0.24
N GLN A 225 -12.68 -11.60 1.08
CA GLN A 225 -12.25 -10.58 2.04
C GLN A 225 -10.82 -10.10 1.76
N GLN A 226 -9.89 -11.01 1.43
CA GLN A 226 -8.51 -10.67 1.05
C GLN A 226 -8.46 -9.86 -0.24
N ILE A 227 -9.25 -10.22 -1.25
CA ILE A 227 -9.37 -9.45 -2.49
C ILE A 227 -9.99 -8.08 -2.21
N ALA A 228 -11.07 -8.02 -1.45
CA ALA A 228 -11.71 -6.78 -1.03
C ALA A 228 -10.72 -5.84 -0.32
N PHE A 229 -9.94 -6.36 0.62
CA PHE A 229 -8.89 -5.59 1.29
C PHE A 229 -7.86 -5.04 0.29
N ARG A 230 -7.40 -5.86 -0.67
CA ARG A 230 -6.48 -5.38 -1.73
C ARG A 230 -7.07 -4.20 -2.50
N LEU A 231 -8.34 -4.29 -2.91
CA LEU A 231 -9.02 -3.24 -3.66
C LEU A 231 -9.21 -1.96 -2.83
N ILE A 232 -9.48 -2.10 -1.53
CA ILE A 232 -9.64 -0.97 -0.59
C ILE A 232 -8.31 -0.22 -0.41
N VAL A 233 -7.23 -0.94 -0.09
CA VAL A 233 -5.93 -0.30 0.20
C VAL A 233 -5.23 0.29 -1.02
N VAL A 234 -5.68 -0.03 -2.23
CA VAL A 234 -5.24 0.65 -3.47
C VAL A 234 -6.25 1.70 -3.95
N SER A 235 -7.21 2.08 -3.11
CA SER A 235 -8.18 3.16 -3.37
C SER A 235 -9.07 2.93 -4.59
N LEU A 236 -9.36 1.69 -4.93
CA LEU A 236 -10.33 1.34 -5.97
C LEU A 236 -11.75 1.25 -5.41
N THR A 237 -11.88 0.79 -4.15
CA THR A 237 -13.17 0.57 -3.48
C THR A 237 -13.14 1.07 -2.05
N GLU A 238 -14.30 1.22 -1.47
CA GLU A 238 -14.50 1.40 -0.03
C GLU A 238 -15.46 0.34 0.52
N GLU A 239 -15.30 0.03 1.80
CA GLU A 239 -16.20 -0.86 2.51
C GLU A 239 -17.53 -0.15 2.79
N HIS A 240 -18.63 -0.81 2.44
CA HIS A 240 -19.98 -0.34 2.67
C HIS A 240 -20.72 -1.25 3.64
N PHE A 241 -21.07 -0.74 4.82
CA PHE A 241 -21.83 -1.51 5.78
C PHE A 241 -23.30 -1.64 5.34
N MET A 242 -23.73 -2.87 5.06
CA MET A 242 -25.10 -3.16 4.68
C MET A 242 -25.99 -3.13 5.91
N VAL A 243 -26.92 -2.19 5.98
CA VAL A 243 -27.97 -2.23 6.98
C VAL A 243 -28.93 -3.32 6.56
N ALA A 244 -29.06 -4.38 7.36
CA ALA A 244 -30.09 -5.39 7.16
C ALA A 244 -31.46 -4.67 7.26
N THR A 245 -32.06 -4.35 6.12
CA THR A 245 -33.47 -3.98 6.07
C THR A 245 -34.23 -5.24 6.42
N SER A 246 -34.64 -5.37 7.70
CA SER A 246 -35.66 -6.34 8.08
C SER A 246 -36.84 -6.14 7.12
N PRO A 247 -37.39 -7.21 6.52
CA PRO A 247 -38.58 -7.06 5.69
C PRO A 247 -39.67 -6.48 6.62
N THR A 248 -40.01 -5.22 6.43
CA THR A 248 -41.18 -4.63 7.04
C THR A 248 -42.35 -5.41 6.44
N VAL A 249 -42.94 -6.31 7.25
CA VAL A 249 -44.23 -6.91 6.93
C VAL A 249 -45.18 -5.75 6.77
N ALA A 250 -45.53 -5.45 5.52
CA ALA A 250 -46.55 -4.45 5.20
C ALA A 250 -47.87 -4.97 5.80
N LEU A 251 -48.20 -4.48 6.97
CA LEU A 251 -49.57 -4.42 7.41
C LEU A 251 -50.26 -3.40 6.51
N GLU A 252 -51.05 -3.93 5.56
CA GLU A 252 -52.03 -3.13 4.83
C GLU A 252 -53.05 -2.54 5.84
N GLU A 253 -52.92 -1.28 6.16
CA GLU A 253 -54.04 -0.49 6.69
C GLU A 253 -54.43 0.56 5.65
N TYR A 254 -55.61 0.32 5.10
CA TYR A 254 -56.36 1.29 4.31
C TYR A 254 -56.67 2.53 5.17
N THR A 255 -56.36 3.75 4.67
CA THR A 255 -57.30 4.90 4.66
C THR A 255 -56.66 6.16 4.03
N HIS A 256 -57.31 6.64 3.05
CA HIS A 256 -57.53 7.97 2.43
C HIS A 256 -56.52 9.16 2.54
N PRO A 257 -56.53 10.04 1.54
CA PRO A 257 -55.44 10.98 1.23
C PRO A 257 -55.72 12.40 1.76
N VAL A 258 -54.68 13.11 2.15
CA VAL A 258 -54.67 14.58 2.16
C VAL A 258 -53.29 15.06 1.66
N ALA A 259 -53.39 16.06 0.79
CA ALA A 259 -52.31 16.68 0.02
C ALA A 259 -51.36 17.56 0.84
N SER A 260 -50.24 17.82 0.22
CA SER A 260 -49.39 19.02 0.21
C SER A 260 -48.04 18.98 0.89
N ALA A 261 -47.11 19.24 0.07
CA ALA A 261 -46.00 20.21 0.07
C ALA A 261 -44.61 19.65 -0.12
N GLU A 262 -44.05 20.07 -1.24
CA GLU A 262 -42.64 19.95 -1.67
C GLU A 262 -41.67 20.46 -0.62
N VAL A 263 -40.62 19.69 -0.34
CA VAL A 263 -39.32 20.25 0.05
C VAL A 263 -38.23 19.50 -0.70
N VAL A 264 -37.73 20.15 -1.73
CA VAL A 264 -36.51 19.77 -2.45
C VAL A 264 -35.36 20.08 -1.51
N GLN A 265 -34.68 19.05 -0.99
CA GLN A 265 -33.37 19.23 -0.38
C GLN A 265 -32.29 18.69 -1.32
N GLN A 266 -31.54 19.64 -1.87
CA GLN A 266 -30.27 19.39 -2.57
C GLN A 266 -29.27 18.73 -1.62
N ILE A 267 -28.92 17.50 -1.91
CA ILE A 267 -27.81 16.82 -1.24
C ILE A 267 -26.51 17.23 -1.92
N SER A 268 -25.78 18.11 -1.24
CA SER A 268 -24.41 18.48 -1.55
C SER A 268 -23.51 17.24 -1.42
N GLN A 269 -22.95 16.76 -2.51
CA GLN A 269 -21.95 15.69 -2.53
C GLN A 269 -20.64 16.20 -1.94
N LYS A 270 -20.28 15.74 -0.73
CA LYS A 270 -18.93 15.83 -0.18
C LYS A 270 -18.15 14.56 -0.54
N PRO A 271 -16.84 14.65 -0.84
CA PRO A 271 -16.02 13.47 -1.09
C PRO A 271 -15.97 12.58 0.15
N ALA A 272 -16.37 11.34 0.01
CA ALA A 272 -16.40 10.36 1.08
C ALA A 272 -14.99 9.82 1.34
N VAL A 273 -14.39 10.27 2.42
CA VAL A 273 -13.20 9.60 3.01
C VAL A 273 -13.74 8.46 3.89
N SER A 274 -13.15 7.26 3.77
CA SER A 274 -13.59 6.07 4.50
C SER A 274 -13.68 6.36 6.02
N GLN A 275 -14.77 5.95 6.65
CA GLN A 275 -14.99 6.25 8.09
C GLN A 275 -13.98 5.57 9.00
N SER A 276 -13.42 4.43 8.60
CA SER A 276 -12.32 3.75 9.31
C SER A 276 -11.04 4.59 9.27
N PHE A 277 -10.74 5.18 8.12
CA PHE A 277 -9.62 6.11 7.94
C PHE A 277 -9.80 7.38 8.80
N LEU A 278 -11.01 7.97 8.82
CA LEU A 278 -11.31 9.15 9.65
C LEU A 278 -11.25 8.83 11.14
N LYS A 279 -11.73 7.66 11.59
CA LYS A 279 -11.62 7.23 13.00
C LYS A 279 -10.17 7.03 13.41
N GLY A 280 -9.35 6.38 12.58
CA GLY A 280 -7.92 6.22 12.81
C GLY A 280 -7.19 7.56 12.87
N LEU A 281 -7.47 8.47 11.93
CA LEU A 281 -6.86 9.80 11.89
C LEU A 281 -7.30 10.69 13.07
N MET A 282 -8.57 10.64 13.49
CA MET A 282 -9.07 11.39 14.65
C MET A 282 -8.54 10.84 15.99
N GLY A 283 -8.37 9.51 16.10
CA GLY A 283 -7.71 8.89 17.25
C GLY A 283 -6.28 9.34 17.39
N PHE A 284 -5.55 9.37 16.29
CA PHE A 284 -4.16 9.84 16.23
C PHE A 284 -3.98 11.32 16.59
N LEU A 285 -4.91 12.19 16.17
CA LEU A 285 -4.87 13.63 16.49
C LEU A 285 -5.31 13.94 17.93
N ARG A 286 -6.19 13.13 18.54
CA ARG A 286 -6.61 13.29 19.95
C ARG A 286 -5.59 12.83 21.00
N GLY A 287 -4.69 11.94 20.65
CA GLY A 287 -3.64 11.42 21.54
C GLY A 287 -2.43 12.34 21.72
N LYS A 288 -2.44 13.56 21.17
CA LYS A 288 -1.33 14.53 21.21
C LYS A 288 -1.75 15.95 21.67
N MET A 289 -2.78 16.07 22.51
CA MET A 289 -3.00 17.27 23.32
C MET A 289 -2.68 17.00 24.80
#